data_791e5091739b492c8929d7e9cd7c91f0
#
_entry.id   791e5091739b492c8929d7e9cd7c91f0
#
_cell.length_a   1.000
_cell.length_b   1.000
_cell.length_c   1.000
_cell.angle_alpha   90.00
_cell.angle_beta   90.00
_cell.angle_gamma   90.00
#
_symmetry.space_group_name_H-M   'P 1'
#
loop_
_entity.id
_entity.type
_entity.pdbx_description
1 polymer ?
#
loop_
_entity_poly.entity_id
_entity_poly.type
_entity_poly.pdbx_seq_one_letter_code
_entity_poly.pdbx_strand_id
1 'polypeptide(L)'
;MLTKQDLQQIESLGISEAMVEHQMEQHRKGFPYLKLQAAASIDNGGIMAPTVKERDAFLAEWERYQAEGRKVVKFVPASGAASRMFKDLFAFLDAPYDEPMSAFEKEFFDNTRQFAFRKLLCKSCKADTQSSVCDLKEAGRYKEIVKHLLGEEGLNYGNLPKGLLLFHNYEDEPRTPLEEHLVEAALYAASNGEANVHFTVSHDHLQLFKDKVAEKVEKYEKAYNTRLHVSFSEQKPSTDTLAVNPDNTPFRNEDGSLLFRPGGHGALIQNLNDVEGDVVFIKNIDNVVPDNLKGDTVTNKKLLGGILVHLQKRTFAYLSVLDEDGYSRKQLDEMVYFLEKELCCKREGVSELDDNALVEYLRKKLNRPIRVCGMVKNVGEPGGGPFLTYNEDGTVSLQILESSQIDSNNAEYVKAFKEGTHFNPVDLVCGIRDYRGNAFHLPDFVDHNTGFISSKSKNGKQLKALELPGLWNGAMSDWNTVFVEVPLSTFNPVKTVNDLLRPEHQ
;
A
#
# COMPACT_ATOMS: atom_id res chain seq x y z
N MET A 1 15.07 -32.55 -4.70
CA MET A 1 14.46 -33.04 -3.46
C MET A 1 15.01 -32.23 -2.30
N LEU A 2 14.14 -31.87 -1.38
CA LEU A 2 14.51 -31.19 -0.13
C LEU A 2 15.22 -32.18 0.80
N THR A 3 16.27 -31.72 1.48
CA THR A 3 16.98 -32.50 2.49
C THR A 3 16.26 -32.45 3.86
N LYS A 4 16.66 -33.29 4.81
CA LYS A 4 16.14 -33.18 6.19
C LYS A 4 16.42 -31.81 6.83
N GLN A 5 17.57 -31.20 6.52
CA GLN A 5 17.94 -29.87 7.01
C GLN A 5 17.06 -28.80 6.40
N ASP A 6 16.71 -28.92 5.10
CA ASP A 6 15.78 -28.02 4.43
C ASP A 6 14.39 -28.06 5.09
N LEU A 7 13.89 -29.27 5.40
CA LEU A 7 12.59 -29.43 6.07
C LEU A 7 12.57 -28.79 7.46
N GLN A 8 13.66 -28.94 8.23
CA GLN A 8 13.79 -28.28 9.54
C GLN A 8 13.82 -26.74 9.41
N GLN A 9 14.53 -26.23 8.42
CA GLN A 9 14.56 -24.79 8.12
C GLN A 9 13.18 -24.28 7.77
N ILE A 10 12.46 -24.95 6.88
CA ILE A 10 11.10 -24.59 6.45
C ILE A 10 10.15 -24.57 7.66
N GLU A 11 10.18 -25.60 8.48
CA GLU A 11 9.35 -25.70 9.70
C GLU A 11 9.65 -24.56 10.68
N SER A 12 10.93 -24.20 10.86
CA SER A 12 11.32 -23.09 11.74
C SER A 12 10.82 -21.73 11.28
N LEU A 13 10.56 -21.55 9.98
CA LEU A 13 9.97 -20.36 9.39
C LEU A 13 8.42 -20.38 9.41
N GLY A 14 7.81 -21.52 9.82
CA GLY A 14 6.36 -21.70 9.75
C GLY A 14 5.83 -21.90 8.33
N ILE A 15 6.70 -22.31 7.39
CA ILE A 15 6.34 -22.60 5.99
C ILE A 15 6.11 -24.12 5.87
N SER A 16 5.07 -24.54 5.16
CA SER A 16 4.83 -25.96 4.89
C SER A 16 5.63 -26.45 3.68
N GLU A 17 5.96 -27.77 3.67
CA GLU A 17 6.60 -28.40 2.51
C GLU A 17 5.74 -28.23 1.24
N ALA A 18 4.42 -28.39 1.36
CA ALA A 18 3.48 -28.19 0.26
C ALA A 18 3.54 -26.76 -0.32
N MET A 19 3.74 -25.74 0.54
CA MET A 19 3.90 -24.37 0.09
C MET A 19 5.20 -24.19 -0.71
N VAL A 20 6.31 -24.78 -0.26
CA VAL A 20 7.59 -24.72 -0.99
C VAL A 20 7.49 -25.44 -2.33
N GLU A 21 6.84 -26.60 -2.38
CA GLU A 21 6.60 -27.32 -3.64
C GLU A 21 5.75 -26.49 -4.61
N HIS A 22 4.71 -25.83 -4.11
CA HIS A 22 3.88 -24.94 -4.89
C HIS A 22 4.68 -23.75 -5.45
N GLN A 23 5.50 -23.10 -4.61
CA GLN A 23 6.39 -22.01 -5.06
C GLN A 23 7.39 -22.49 -6.12
N MET A 24 7.96 -23.68 -5.98
CA MET A 24 8.84 -24.27 -7.00
C MET A 24 8.10 -24.53 -8.33
N GLU A 25 6.83 -24.93 -8.26
CA GLU A 25 5.99 -25.11 -9.44
C GLU A 25 5.73 -23.75 -10.12
N GLN A 26 5.39 -22.72 -9.34
CA GLN A 26 5.25 -21.35 -9.84
C GLN A 26 6.52 -20.83 -10.51
N HIS A 27 7.70 -21.11 -9.97
CA HIS A 27 8.98 -20.77 -10.60
C HIS A 27 9.20 -21.44 -11.95
N ARG A 28 8.69 -22.67 -12.14
CA ARG A 28 8.81 -23.43 -13.40
C ARG A 28 7.79 -22.99 -14.44
N LYS A 29 6.53 -22.75 -14.02
CA LYS A 29 5.41 -22.45 -14.92
C LYS A 29 5.23 -20.95 -15.18
N GLY A 30 5.70 -20.09 -14.28
CA GLY A 30 5.36 -18.67 -14.23
C GLY A 30 3.92 -18.46 -13.75
N PHE A 31 3.44 -17.23 -13.89
CA PHE A 31 2.08 -16.83 -13.58
C PHE A 31 1.32 -16.51 -14.88
N PRO A 32 0.04 -16.87 -14.99
CA PRO A 32 -0.78 -16.47 -16.12
C PRO A 32 -1.02 -14.96 -16.09
N TYR A 33 -1.18 -14.38 -17.27
CA TYR A 33 -1.65 -13.00 -17.35
C TYR A 33 -3.16 -12.94 -17.14
N LEU A 34 -3.60 -11.86 -16.49
CA LEU A 34 -5.03 -11.61 -16.29
C LEU A 34 -5.71 -11.23 -17.62
N LYS A 35 -6.95 -11.68 -17.79
CA LYS A 35 -7.76 -11.33 -18.96
C LYS A 35 -8.45 -10.01 -18.72
N LEU A 36 -8.09 -8.99 -19.50
CA LEU A 36 -8.66 -7.66 -19.39
C LEU A 36 -9.94 -7.55 -20.24
N GLN A 37 -10.94 -6.88 -19.69
CA GLN A 37 -12.07 -6.38 -20.45
C GLN A 37 -11.79 -4.96 -20.94
N ALA A 38 -11.39 -4.06 -20.03
CA ALA A 38 -11.07 -2.66 -20.32
C ALA A 38 -10.30 -2.01 -19.15
N ALA A 39 -9.68 -0.86 -19.39
CA ALA A 39 -9.33 0.06 -18.31
C ALA A 39 -10.62 0.60 -17.68
N ALA A 40 -10.67 0.67 -16.35
CA ALA A 40 -11.80 1.29 -15.66
C ALA A 40 -11.74 2.81 -15.83
N SER A 41 -12.89 3.42 -16.10
CA SER A 41 -13.04 4.86 -16.28
C SER A 41 -14.39 5.33 -15.75
N ILE A 42 -14.57 6.64 -15.68
CA ILE A 42 -15.87 7.23 -15.35
C ILE A 42 -16.89 6.88 -16.43
N ASP A 43 -16.51 6.95 -17.71
CA ASP A 43 -17.40 6.77 -18.84
C ASP A 43 -17.99 5.35 -18.93
N ASN A 44 -17.21 4.33 -18.55
CA ASN A 44 -17.71 2.94 -18.53
C ASN A 44 -18.29 2.50 -17.18
N GLY A 45 -18.38 3.43 -16.21
CA GLY A 45 -18.91 3.17 -14.87
C GLY A 45 -17.98 2.35 -13.97
N GLY A 46 -16.75 2.14 -14.37
CA GLY A 46 -15.73 1.48 -13.55
C GLY A 46 -15.13 2.37 -12.45
N ILE A 47 -15.30 3.70 -12.57
CA ILE A 47 -14.87 4.68 -11.57
C ILE A 47 -16.05 5.58 -11.25
N MET A 48 -16.39 5.67 -9.97
CA MET A 48 -17.40 6.56 -9.45
C MET A 48 -16.86 7.99 -9.37
N ALA A 49 -17.64 8.97 -9.87
CA ALA A 49 -17.38 10.40 -9.70
C ALA A 49 -18.61 11.02 -8.99
N PRO A 50 -18.67 11.02 -7.65
CA PRO A 50 -19.84 11.49 -6.93
C PRO A 50 -20.12 12.97 -7.17
N THR A 51 -21.38 13.32 -7.37
CA THR A 51 -21.85 14.71 -7.41
C THR A 51 -21.63 15.40 -6.06
N VAL A 52 -21.67 16.72 -6.02
CA VAL A 52 -21.52 17.49 -4.75
C VAL A 52 -22.52 17.00 -3.69
N LYS A 53 -23.78 16.80 -4.07
CA LYS A 53 -24.84 16.33 -3.16
C LYS A 53 -24.55 14.92 -2.61
N GLU A 54 -24.06 14.02 -3.43
CA GLU A 54 -23.67 12.67 -2.99
C GLU A 54 -22.44 12.72 -2.08
N ARG A 55 -21.44 13.55 -2.41
CA ARG A 55 -20.28 13.76 -1.54
C ARG A 55 -20.68 14.23 -0.15
N ASP A 56 -21.56 15.24 -0.06
CA ASP A 56 -22.05 15.73 1.23
C ASP A 56 -22.79 14.64 2.01
N ALA A 57 -23.60 13.82 1.33
CA ALA A 57 -24.30 12.70 1.97
C ALA A 57 -23.33 11.64 2.52
N PHE A 58 -22.30 11.26 1.75
CA PHE A 58 -21.29 10.29 2.19
C PHE A 58 -20.41 10.84 3.32
N LEU A 59 -20.04 12.11 3.28
CA LEU A 59 -19.30 12.76 4.37
C LEU A 59 -20.12 12.75 5.67
N ALA A 60 -21.43 13.09 5.60
CA ALA A 60 -22.32 13.02 6.75
C ALA A 60 -22.52 11.58 7.26
N GLU A 61 -22.46 10.58 6.38
CA GLU A 61 -22.54 9.17 6.76
C GLU A 61 -21.27 8.74 7.51
N TRP A 62 -20.08 9.18 7.07
CA TRP A 62 -18.83 8.94 7.77
C TRP A 62 -18.82 9.59 9.17
N GLU A 63 -19.25 10.84 9.29
CA GLU A 63 -19.34 11.53 10.59
C GLU A 63 -20.24 10.80 11.58
N ARG A 64 -21.40 10.30 11.11
CA ARG A 64 -22.28 9.47 11.95
C ARG A 64 -21.61 8.18 12.39
N TYR A 65 -20.91 7.50 11.47
CA TYR A 65 -20.17 6.27 11.77
C TYR A 65 -19.08 6.48 12.82
N GLN A 66 -18.33 7.58 12.71
CA GLN A 66 -17.32 7.96 13.72
C GLN A 66 -17.95 8.20 15.10
N ALA A 67 -19.15 8.77 15.16
CA ALA A 67 -19.89 9.01 16.40
C ALA A 67 -20.45 7.72 17.05
N GLU A 68 -20.61 6.64 16.29
CA GLU A 68 -21.03 5.32 16.81
C GLU A 68 -19.96 4.61 17.64
N GLY A 69 -18.72 5.10 17.66
CA GLY A 69 -17.61 4.49 18.42
C GLY A 69 -17.10 3.18 17.83
N ARG A 70 -17.31 2.95 16.52
CA ARG A 70 -16.79 1.79 15.80
C ARG A 70 -15.27 1.85 15.71
N LYS A 71 -14.60 0.70 15.72
CA LYS A 71 -13.14 0.64 15.69
C LYS A 71 -12.61 0.89 14.28
N VAL A 72 -12.06 2.08 14.07
CA VAL A 72 -11.37 2.48 12.83
C VAL A 72 -9.86 2.34 13.05
N VAL A 73 -9.16 1.76 12.08
CA VAL A 73 -7.70 1.58 12.11
C VAL A 73 -7.08 2.21 10.88
N LYS A 74 -5.97 2.89 11.04
CA LYS A 74 -5.11 3.32 9.94
C LYS A 74 -3.93 2.35 9.83
N PHE A 75 -3.86 1.59 8.76
CA PHE A 75 -2.82 0.61 8.46
C PHE A 75 -1.80 1.22 7.50
N VAL A 76 -0.54 1.29 7.93
CA VAL A 76 0.53 1.97 7.20
C VAL A 76 1.70 1.00 6.96
N PRO A 77 1.88 0.48 5.73
CA PRO A 77 3.09 -0.21 5.35
C PRO A 77 4.31 0.71 5.47
N ALA A 78 5.26 0.39 6.36
CA ALA A 78 6.40 1.24 6.69
C ALA A 78 7.75 0.52 6.75
N SER A 79 7.82 -0.73 6.29
CA SER A 79 9.04 -1.56 6.30
C SER A 79 10.08 -1.17 5.24
N GLY A 80 9.72 -0.31 4.28
CA GLY A 80 10.60 0.08 3.17
C GLY A 80 11.80 0.90 3.63
N ALA A 81 13.03 0.39 3.36
CA ALA A 81 14.26 1.14 3.57
C ALA A 81 14.33 2.38 2.65
N ALA A 82 14.94 3.46 3.16
CA ALA A 82 15.11 4.69 2.40
C ALA A 82 16.23 4.62 1.35
N SER A 83 16.99 3.53 1.27
CA SER A 83 18.14 3.39 0.34
C SER A 83 17.77 3.70 -1.13
N ARG A 84 16.55 3.35 -1.56
CA ARG A 84 16.09 3.69 -2.92
C ARG A 84 15.87 5.19 -3.11
N MET A 85 15.48 5.91 -2.07
CA MET A 85 15.27 7.36 -2.08
C MET A 85 16.60 8.11 -2.31
N PHE A 86 17.70 7.53 -1.85
CA PHE A 86 19.05 8.10 -1.94
C PHE A 86 19.95 7.44 -3.01
N LYS A 87 19.37 6.64 -3.91
CA LYS A 87 20.12 5.89 -4.93
C LYS A 87 21.12 6.75 -5.70
N ASP A 88 20.71 7.93 -6.13
CA ASP A 88 21.56 8.83 -6.92
C ASP A 88 22.68 9.45 -6.09
N LEU A 89 22.44 9.72 -4.80
CA LEU A 89 23.50 10.19 -3.88
C LEU A 89 24.49 9.09 -3.52
N PHE A 90 24.07 7.82 -3.39
CA PHE A 90 25.01 6.71 -3.29
C PHE A 90 25.86 6.57 -4.55
N ALA A 91 25.24 6.68 -5.73
CA ALA A 91 25.97 6.65 -7.00
C ALA A 91 26.99 7.81 -7.10
N PHE A 92 26.65 9.00 -6.59
CA PHE A 92 27.56 10.14 -6.52
C PHE A 92 28.76 9.86 -5.60
N LEU A 93 28.57 9.19 -4.45
CA LEU A 93 29.70 8.81 -3.58
C LEU A 93 30.71 7.92 -4.30
N ASP A 94 30.25 6.99 -5.13
CA ASP A 94 31.07 6.03 -5.87
C ASP A 94 31.59 6.60 -7.19
N ALA A 95 31.10 7.77 -7.62
CA ALA A 95 31.48 8.39 -8.88
C ALA A 95 32.97 8.81 -8.92
N PRO A 96 33.62 8.81 -10.11
CA PRO A 96 35.02 9.21 -10.26
C PRO A 96 35.22 10.76 -10.24
N TYR A 97 34.18 11.52 -9.99
CA TYR A 97 34.19 13.00 -9.90
C TYR A 97 33.71 13.43 -8.52
N ASP A 98 34.13 14.63 -8.09
CA ASP A 98 33.82 15.15 -6.74
C ASP A 98 32.82 16.32 -6.77
N GLU A 99 32.58 16.90 -7.92
CA GLU A 99 31.58 17.99 -8.10
C GLU A 99 30.28 17.48 -8.71
N PRO A 100 29.12 18.04 -8.34
CA PRO A 100 27.82 17.65 -8.89
C PRO A 100 27.75 17.82 -10.41
N MET A 101 27.49 16.75 -11.15
CA MET A 101 27.44 16.75 -12.61
C MET A 101 26.02 16.57 -13.15
N SER A 102 25.26 15.65 -12.58
CA SER A 102 23.88 15.38 -13.02
C SER A 102 22.91 16.48 -12.59
N ALA A 103 21.78 16.60 -13.28
CA ALA A 103 20.72 17.52 -12.90
C ALA A 103 20.20 17.27 -11.48
N PHE A 104 20.07 15.99 -11.11
CA PHE A 104 19.63 15.56 -9.78
C PHE A 104 20.61 16.02 -8.68
N GLU A 105 21.91 15.80 -8.88
CA GLU A 105 22.94 16.21 -7.93
C GLU A 105 22.97 17.73 -7.75
N LYS A 106 22.95 18.48 -8.86
CA LYS A 106 22.91 19.96 -8.83
C LYS A 106 21.67 20.45 -8.08
N GLU A 107 20.50 19.95 -8.41
CA GLU A 107 19.25 20.31 -7.74
C GLU A 107 19.31 20.04 -6.22
N PHE A 108 19.83 18.86 -5.81
CA PHE A 108 20.02 18.54 -4.40
C PHE A 108 20.93 19.54 -3.69
N PHE A 109 22.14 19.78 -4.22
CA PHE A 109 23.12 20.63 -3.55
C PHE A 109 22.73 22.11 -3.59
N ASP A 110 22.12 22.59 -4.67
CA ASP A 110 21.66 23.99 -4.78
C ASP A 110 20.56 24.31 -3.76
N ASN A 111 19.72 23.31 -3.45
CA ASN A 111 18.57 23.46 -2.59
C ASN A 111 18.73 22.86 -1.18
N THR A 112 19.95 22.54 -0.74
CA THR A 112 20.19 21.95 0.60
C THR A 112 19.54 22.74 1.75
N ARG A 113 19.25 24.02 1.57
CA ARG A 113 18.62 24.88 2.58
C ARG A 113 17.13 24.62 2.77
N GLN A 114 16.46 23.98 1.82
CA GLN A 114 15.01 23.73 1.84
C GLN A 114 14.65 22.43 2.56
N PHE A 115 15.59 21.47 2.66
CA PHE A 115 15.31 20.21 3.31
C PHE A 115 15.07 20.34 4.83
N ALA A 116 14.09 19.62 5.34
CA ALA A 116 13.74 19.59 6.77
C ALA A 116 14.90 19.12 7.66
N PHE A 117 15.74 18.23 7.16
CA PHE A 117 16.92 17.71 7.85
C PHE A 117 18.15 18.64 7.83
N ARG A 118 18.08 19.80 7.16
CA ARG A 118 19.22 20.73 6.98
C ARG A 118 19.93 21.07 8.28
N LYS A 119 19.16 21.42 9.34
CA LYS A 119 19.76 21.83 10.61
C LYS A 119 20.59 20.71 11.24
N LEU A 120 20.07 19.47 11.20
CA LEU A 120 20.77 18.30 11.71
C LEU A 120 22.01 17.95 10.86
N LEU A 121 21.88 18.00 9.54
CA LEU A 121 22.99 17.77 8.63
C LEU A 121 24.12 18.80 8.84
N CYS A 122 23.79 20.08 8.98
CA CYS A 122 24.76 21.11 9.25
C CYS A 122 25.45 20.93 10.63
N LYS A 123 24.70 20.46 11.65
CA LYS A 123 25.26 20.14 12.97
C LYS A 123 26.22 18.96 12.88
N SER A 124 25.87 17.89 12.16
CA SER A 124 26.70 16.73 11.94
C SER A 124 28.02 17.09 11.23
N CYS A 125 27.94 17.79 10.09
CA CYS A 125 29.13 18.26 9.37
C CYS A 125 30.06 19.10 10.27
N LYS A 126 29.51 20.05 11.05
CA LYS A 126 30.31 20.92 11.92
C LYS A 126 30.99 20.13 13.04
N ALA A 127 30.33 19.12 13.60
CA ALA A 127 30.90 18.31 14.68
C ALA A 127 32.16 17.56 14.27
N ASP A 128 32.21 17.06 13.03
CA ASP A 128 33.33 16.28 12.52
C ASP A 128 34.36 17.14 11.75
N THR A 129 33.89 17.96 10.81
CA THR A 129 34.75 18.71 9.88
C THR A 129 35.07 20.13 10.32
N GLN A 130 34.44 20.63 11.40
CA GLN A 130 34.42 22.02 11.84
C GLN A 130 33.90 23.02 10.79
N SER A 131 33.28 22.50 9.73
CA SER A 131 32.76 23.28 8.59
C SER A 131 31.24 23.08 8.46
N SER A 132 30.53 24.13 8.08
CA SER A 132 29.12 24.01 7.76
C SER A 132 28.91 23.38 6.37
N VAL A 133 27.67 22.96 6.08
CA VAL A 133 27.29 22.51 4.72
C VAL A 133 27.63 23.56 3.65
N CYS A 134 27.50 24.85 3.97
CA CYS A 134 27.86 25.91 3.03
C CYS A 134 29.38 25.99 2.81
N ASP A 135 30.17 25.93 3.90
CA ASP A 135 31.63 25.96 3.80
C ASP A 135 32.18 24.76 3.03
N LEU A 136 31.59 23.57 3.26
CA LEU A 136 31.96 22.35 2.52
C LEU A 136 31.62 22.47 1.02
N LYS A 137 30.48 23.06 0.67
CA LYS A 137 30.11 23.32 -0.73
C LYS A 137 31.10 24.28 -1.39
N GLU A 138 31.42 25.42 -0.73
CA GLU A 138 32.36 26.41 -1.23
C GLU A 138 33.78 25.81 -1.42
N ALA A 139 34.15 24.85 -0.59
CA ALA A 139 35.41 24.11 -0.67
C ALA A 139 35.39 22.94 -1.68
N GLY A 140 34.28 22.69 -2.40
CA GLY A 140 34.14 21.56 -3.32
C GLY A 140 34.05 20.18 -2.65
N ARG A 141 33.82 20.13 -1.32
CA ARG A 141 33.77 18.89 -0.51
C ARG A 141 32.38 18.27 -0.45
N TYR A 142 31.73 18.09 -1.61
CA TYR A 142 30.35 17.64 -1.72
C TYR A 142 30.13 16.22 -1.20
N LYS A 143 31.06 15.29 -1.44
CA LYS A 143 30.97 13.91 -0.98
C LYS A 143 30.94 13.79 0.55
N GLU A 144 31.57 14.70 1.27
CA GLU A 144 31.52 14.71 2.74
C GLU A 144 30.14 15.07 3.25
N ILE A 145 29.45 16.01 2.61
CA ILE A 145 28.04 16.32 2.94
C ILE A 145 27.19 15.08 2.80
N VAL A 146 27.36 14.33 1.68
CA VAL A 146 26.58 13.10 1.45
C VAL A 146 26.95 12.00 2.44
N LYS A 147 28.23 11.84 2.81
CA LYS A 147 28.65 10.90 3.86
C LYS A 147 27.97 11.20 5.21
N HIS A 148 27.91 12.48 5.61
CA HIS A 148 27.22 12.89 6.82
C HIS A 148 25.68 12.75 6.74
N LEU A 149 25.10 12.79 5.55
CA LEU A 149 23.67 12.52 5.37
C LEU A 149 23.39 11.02 5.49
N LEU A 150 24.16 10.18 4.79
CA LEU A 150 23.86 8.77 4.59
C LEU A 150 24.54 7.84 5.59
N GLY A 151 25.74 8.19 6.07
CA GLY A 151 26.60 7.35 6.91
C GLY A 151 26.20 7.34 8.39
N GLU A 152 26.68 6.30 9.10
CA GLU A 152 26.39 6.09 10.53
C GLU A 152 27.01 7.17 11.43
N GLU A 153 28.12 7.74 11.06
CA GLU A 153 28.75 8.88 11.74
C GLU A 153 27.98 10.20 11.59
N GLY A 154 26.95 10.21 10.72
CA GLY A 154 26.12 11.38 10.46
C GLY A 154 24.65 11.16 10.85
N LEU A 155 23.75 11.39 9.90
CA LEU A 155 22.31 11.22 10.09
C LEU A 155 21.84 9.77 9.86
N ASN A 156 22.70 8.92 9.32
CA ASN A 156 22.43 7.51 9.01
C ASN A 156 21.21 7.27 8.10
N TYR A 157 20.86 8.25 7.26
CA TYR A 157 19.68 8.18 6.41
C TYR A 157 19.74 7.05 5.36
N GLY A 158 20.96 6.57 5.03
CA GLY A 158 21.15 5.43 4.15
C GLY A 158 20.59 4.11 4.69
N ASN A 159 20.51 3.97 6.03
CA ASN A 159 20.07 2.75 6.71
C ASN A 159 18.70 2.90 7.40
N LEU A 160 18.20 4.11 7.57
CA LEU A 160 16.91 4.34 8.20
C LEU A 160 15.72 4.06 7.27
N PRO A 161 14.56 3.68 7.78
CA PRO A 161 13.33 3.58 7.01
C PRO A 161 12.76 4.97 6.72
N LYS A 162 12.04 5.13 5.59
CA LYS A 162 11.44 6.42 5.20
C LYS A 162 10.60 7.05 6.30
N GLY A 163 9.88 6.24 7.09
CA GLY A 163 9.00 6.73 8.15
C GLY A 163 9.69 7.54 9.26
N LEU A 164 11.02 7.45 9.37
CA LEU A 164 11.81 8.13 10.40
C LEU A 164 12.67 9.27 9.87
N LEU A 165 12.66 9.55 8.56
CA LEU A 165 13.38 10.68 7.97
C LEU A 165 12.57 11.97 8.15
N LEU A 166 13.24 13.10 8.28
CA LEU A 166 12.58 14.40 8.33
C LEU A 166 12.11 14.83 6.95
N PHE A 167 10.79 14.93 6.75
CA PHE A 167 10.18 15.31 5.48
C PHE A 167 9.78 16.77 5.42
N HIS A 168 9.09 17.28 6.45
CA HIS A 168 8.46 18.59 6.38
C HIS A 168 8.98 19.53 7.47
N ASN A 169 9.16 20.79 7.09
CA ASN A 169 9.50 21.87 8.01
C ASN A 169 8.25 22.43 8.68
N TYR A 170 8.38 22.73 9.99
CA TYR A 170 7.39 23.45 10.76
C TYR A 170 8.11 24.50 11.62
N GLU A 171 7.37 25.47 12.15
CA GLU A 171 7.95 26.54 12.95
C GLU A 171 8.60 26.03 14.25
N ASP A 172 7.97 25.04 14.89
CA ASP A 172 8.43 24.42 16.14
C ASP A 172 9.55 23.39 15.87
N GLU A 173 9.26 22.36 15.13
CA GLU A 173 10.21 21.30 14.78
C GLU A 173 9.80 20.58 13.50
N PRO A 174 10.77 20.07 12.71
CA PRO A 174 10.46 19.32 11.52
C PRO A 174 9.83 17.95 11.87
N ARG A 175 8.97 17.44 10.99
CA ARG A 175 8.24 16.18 11.19
C ARG A 175 8.69 15.09 10.24
N THR A 176 8.58 13.87 10.72
CA THR A 176 8.75 12.62 9.98
C THR A 176 7.42 12.16 9.37
N PRO A 177 7.43 11.28 8.35
CA PRO A 177 6.22 10.65 7.83
C PRO A 177 5.41 9.91 8.90
N LEU A 178 6.07 9.26 9.86
CA LEU A 178 5.38 8.65 11.00
C LEU A 178 4.50 9.67 11.73
N GLU A 179 5.06 10.84 12.06
CA GLU A 179 4.33 11.92 12.75
C GLU A 179 3.17 12.44 11.90
N GLU A 180 3.37 12.62 10.58
CA GLU A 180 2.29 13.01 9.67
C GLU A 180 1.16 11.98 9.63
N HIS A 181 1.47 10.68 9.72
CA HIS A 181 0.45 9.63 9.81
C HIS A 181 -0.30 9.62 11.14
N LEU A 182 0.33 10.01 12.26
CA LEU A 182 -0.38 10.21 13.54
C LEU A 182 -1.38 11.36 13.46
N VAL A 183 -0.96 12.48 12.86
CA VAL A 183 -1.84 13.64 12.61
C VAL A 183 -3.00 13.26 11.71
N GLU A 184 -2.75 12.61 10.58
CA GLU A 184 -3.79 12.14 9.67
C GLU A 184 -4.79 11.20 10.36
N ALA A 185 -4.32 10.30 11.22
CA ALA A 185 -5.20 9.40 11.96
C ALA A 185 -6.18 10.17 12.87
N ALA A 186 -5.69 11.18 13.58
CA ALA A 186 -6.54 12.05 14.39
C ALA A 186 -7.57 12.83 13.56
N LEU A 187 -7.23 13.22 12.31
CA LEU A 187 -8.08 14.07 11.47
C LEU A 187 -9.22 13.32 10.76
N TYR A 188 -9.01 12.06 10.32
CA TYR A 188 -10.03 11.34 9.55
C TYR A 188 -10.35 9.92 10.03
N ALA A 189 -9.49 9.29 10.82
CA ALA A 189 -9.66 7.92 11.30
C ALA A 189 -10.00 7.84 12.80
N ALA A 190 -10.16 8.97 13.47
CA ALA A 190 -10.60 8.99 14.86
C ALA A 190 -12.08 8.62 14.98
N SER A 191 -12.42 7.83 15.98
CA SER A 191 -13.79 7.45 16.33
C SER A 191 -13.96 7.63 17.83
N ASN A 192 -14.97 8.39 18.24
CA ASN A 192 -15.24 8.72 19.64
C ASN A 192 -14.01 9.25 20.43
N GLY A 193 -13.18 10.09 19.77
CA GLY A 193 -11.99 10.69 20.40
C GLY A 193 -10.76 9.77 20.48
N GLU A 194 -10.81 8.59 19.88
CA GLU A 194 -9.70 7.65 19.80
C GLU A 194 -9.34 7.34 18.35
N ALA A 195 -8.05 7.24 18.05
CA ALA A 195 -7.56 6.82 16.74
C ALA A 195 -6.54 5.68 16.88
N ASN A 196 -6.69 4.64 16.05
CA ASN A 196 -5.80 3.50 16.05
C ASN A 196 -4.92 3.55 14.79
N VAL A 197 -3.60 3.45 14.99
CA VAL A 197 -2.61 3.41 13.90
C VAL A 197 -1.80 2.13 14.01
N HIS A 198 -1.70 1.40 12.93
CA HIS A 198 -0.89 0.19 12.83
C HIS A 198 0.19 0.37 11.77
N PHE A 199 1.44 0.25 12.17
CA PHE A 199 2.58 0.29 11.25
C PHE A 199 3.13 -1.13 11.05
N THR A 200 3.36 -1.52 9.80
CA THR A 200 4.19 -2.71 9.52
C THR A 200 5.62 -2.25 9.31
N VAL A 201 6.54 -2.79 10.09
CA VAL A 201 7.95 -2.37 10.12
C VAL A 201 8.87 -3.57 9.93
N SER A 202 10.12 -3.34 9.57
CA SER A 202 11.16 -4.38 9.61
C SER A 202 11.65 -4.58 11.05
N HIS A 203 12.11 -5.80 11.35
CA HIS A 203 12.66 -6.15 12.67
C HIS A 203 13.72 -5.16 13.14
N ASP A 204 14.69 -4.85 12.29
CA ASP A 204 15.81 -3.97 12.61
C ASP A 204 15.40 -2.55 13.00
N HIS A 205 14.22 -2.10 12.56
CA HIS A 205 13.75 -0.74 12.80
C HIS A 205 12.63 -0.62 13.84
N LEU A 206 12.07 -1.73 14.31
CA LEU A 206 10.93 -1.75 15.24
C LEU A 206 11.16 -0.89 16.48
N GLN A 207 12.35 -0.99 17.10
CA GLN A 207 12.62 -0.22 18.31
C GLN A 207 12.69 1.28 18.02
N LEU A 208 13.31 1.69 16.89
CA LEU A 208 13.39 3.10 16.50
C LEU A 208 11.99 3.72 16.27
N PHE A 209 11.07 2.95 15.68
CA PHE A 209 9.67 3.39 15.54
C PHE A 209 8.98 3.55 16.90
N LYS A 210 9.14 2.59 17.81
CA LYS A 210 8.57 2.65 19.16
C LYS A 210 9.09 3.86 19.93
N ASP A 211 10.39 4.11 19.88
CA ASP A 211 11.03 5.24 20.55
C ASP A 211 10.50 6.58 20.00
N LYS A 212 10.36 6.69 18.66
CA LYS A 212 9.80 7.89 18.03
C LYS A 212 8.34 8.13 18.43
N VAL A 213 7.52 7.08 18.47
CA VAL A 213 6.14 7.19 18.96
C VAL A 213 6.11 7.62 20.42
N ALA A 214 6.90 7.00 21.30
CA ALA A 214 6.96 7.36 22.71
C ALA A 214 7.38 8.83 22.93
N GLU A 215 8.29 9.34 22.08
CA GLU A 215 8.71 10.74 22.10
C GLU A 215 7.60 11.72 21.69
N LYS A 216 6.76 11.36 20.72
CA LYS A 216 5.89 12.31 19.99
C LYS A 216 4.39 12.16 20.26
N VAL A 217 3.91 11.00 20.68
CA VAL A 217 2.47 10.70 20.75
C VAL A 217 1.71 11.70 21.63
N GLU A 218 2.22 12.02 22.81
CA GLU A 218 1.56 12.94 23.76
C GLU A 218 1.37 14.35 23.18
N LYS A 219 2.33 14.84 22.38
CA LYS A 219 2.23 16.11 21.66
C LYS A 219 1.00 16.14 20.76
N TYR A 220 0.82 15.08 19.95
CA TYR A 220 -0.28 15.00 18.98
C TYR A 220 -1.62 14.71 19.65
N GLU A 221 -1.66 13.89 20.70
CA GLU A 221 -2.86 13.68 21.51
C GLU A 221 -3.40 15.00 22.06
N LYS A 222 -2.52 15.84 22.61
CA LYS A 222 -2.90 17.17 23.11
C LYS A 222 -3.33 18.12 22.01
N ALA A 223 -2.60 18.15 20.90
CA ALA A 223 -2.87 19.07 19.80
C ALA A 223 -4.22 18.79 19.11
N TYR A 224 -4.60 17.52 18.99
CA TYR A 224 -5.83 17.12 18.29
C TYR A 224 -6.95 16.62 19.21
N ASN A 225 -6.76 16.70 20.54
CA ASN A 225 -7.71 16.17 21.53
C ASN A 225 -8.20 14.76 21.19
N THR A 226 -7.27 13.88 20.79
CA THR A 226 -7.54 12.52 20.34
C THR A 226 -6.52 11.58 20.98
N ARG A 227 -6.99 10.50 21.58
CA ARG A 227 -6.10 9.46 22.10
C ARG A 227 -5.59 8.59 20.96
N LEU A 228 -4.29 8.39 20.89
CA LEU A 228 -3.62 7.64 19.83
C LEU A 228 -3.16 6.26 20.33
N HIS A 229 -3.72 5.21 19.76
CA HIS A 229 -3.29 3.83 19.99
C HIS A 229 -2.41 3.38 18.84
N VAL A 230 -1.10 3.28 19.07
CA VAL A 230 -0.14 2.90 18.05
C VAL A 230 0.33 1.47 18.27
N SER A 231 0.19 0.66 17.25
CA SER A 231 0.63 -0.75 17.25
C SER A 231 1.56 -1.04 16.07
N PHE A 232 2.33 -2.10 16.20
CA PHE A 232 3.32 -2.51 15.21
C PHE A 232 3.23 -3.99 14.93
N SER A 233 3.52 -4.38 13.70
CA SER A 233 3.81 -5.77 13.34
C SER A 233 4.98 -5.84 12.35
N GLU A 234 5.61 -7.00 12.31
CA GLU A 234 6.64 -7.33 11.33
C GLU A 234 6.04 -8.27 10.28
N GLN A 235 6.57 -8.25 9.06
CA GLN A 235 6.20 -9.26 8.08
C GLN A 235 6.49 -10.65 8.65
N LYS A 236 5.52 -11.55 8.54
CA LYS A 236 5.66 -12.90 9.11
C LYS A 236 6.67 -13.73 8.30
N PRO A 237 7.67 -14.39 8.93
CA PRO A 237 8.61 -15.26 8.23
C PRO A 237 7.94 -16.37 7.40
N SER A 238 6.75 -16.82 7.82
CA SER A 238 5.94 -17.79 7.08
C SER A 238 5.47 -17.31 5.71
N THR A 239 5.59 -16.00 5.41
CA THR A 239 5.27 -15.40 4.11
C THR A 239 6.49 -15.20 3.22
N ASP A 240 7.66 -15.59 3.68
CA ASP A 240 8.86 -15.56 2.86
C ASP A 240 8.79 -16.59 1.73
N THR A 241 9.40 -16.27 0.62
CA THR A 241 9.35 -17.10 -0.58
C THR A 241 10.72 -17.68 -0.92
N LEU A 242 10.74 -18.92 -1.40
CA LEU A 242 11.96 -19.59 -1.81
C LEU A 242 12.55 -18.90 -3.05
N ALA A 243 13.82 -18.52 -2.98
CA ALA A 243 14.58 -18.09 -4.14
C ALA A 243 15.13 -19.32 -4.90
N VAL A 244 15.19 -19.21 -6.24
CA VAL A 244 15.74 -20.27 -7.07
C VAL A 244 16.82 -19.74 -8.01
N ASN A 245 17.70 -20.63 -8.44
CA ASN A 245 18.67 -20.36 -9.53
C ASN A 245 17.93 -20.14 -10.87
N PRO A 246 18.58 -19.60 -11.91
CA PRO A 246 17.99 -19.45 -13.24
C PRO A 246 17.41 -20.75 -13.82
N ASP A 247 17.95 -21.91 -13.43
CA ASP A 247 17.50 -23.25 -13.84
C ASP A 247 16.34 -23.83 -13.01
N ASN A 248 15.78 -23.02 -12.10
CA ASN A 248 14.73 -23.40 -11.14
C ASN A 248 15.13 -24.38 -10.03
N THR A 249 16.41 -24.65 -9.83
CA THR A 249 16.87 -25.34 -8.61
C THR A 249 16.88 -24.38 -7.41
N PRO A 250 16.61 -24.87 -6.17
CA PRO A 250 16.64 -23.99 -4.98
C PRO A 250 17.99 -23.26 -4.84
N PHE A 251 17.93 -21.95 -4.61
CA PHE A 251 19.14 -21.17 -4.35
C PHE A 251 19.60 -21.43 -2.91
N ARG A 252 20.91 -21.68 -2.74
CA ARG A 252 21.51 -21.96 -1.44
C ARG A 252 22.50 -20.88 -1.04
N ASN A 253 22.49 -20.54 0.24
CA ASN A 253 23.50 -19.73 0.89
C ASN A 253 24.84 -20.48 0.97
N GLU A 254 25.91 -19.81 1.39
CA GLU A 254 27.24 -20.39 1.52
C GLU A 254 27.32 -21.52 2.56
N ASP A 255 26.47 -21.48 3.58
CA ASP A 255 26.31 -22.51 4.62
C ASP A 255 25.46 -23.71 4.16
N GLY A 256 24.97 -23.71 2.93
CA GLY A 256 24.12 -24.76 2.35
C GLY A 256 22.62 -24.61 2.64
N SER A 257 22.20 -23.66 3.48
CA SER A 257 20.79 -23.40 3.78
C SER A 257 20.05 -22.85 2.55
N LEU A 258 18.74 -23.04 2.49
CA LEU A 258 17.88 -22.46 1.45
C LEU A 258 17.83 -20.93 1.62
N LEU A 259 17.80 -20.20 0.52
CA LEU A 259 17.56 -18.76 0.55
C LEU A 259 16.07 -18.48 0.45
N PHE A 260 15.48 -17.98 1.54
CA PHE A 260 14.17 -17.37 1.55
C PHE A 260 14.30 -15.84 1.46
N ARG A 261 13.31 -15.21 0.86
CA ARG A 261 13.24 -13.74 0.69
C ARG A 261 11.84 -13.25 1.04
N PRO A 262 11.75 -12.01 1.55
CA PRO A 262 10.43 -11.39 1.76
C PRO A 262 9.56 -11.48 0.51
N GLY A 263 8.32 -11.92 0.67
CA GLY A 263 7.34 -12.12 -0.42
C GLY A 263 6.77 -10.83 -1.01
N GLY A 264 7.37 -9.66 -0.73
CA GLY A 264 6.88 -8.36 -1.16
C GLY A 264 5.73 -7.85 -0.30
N HIS A 265 5.07 -6.75 -0.73
CA HIS A 265 3.97 -6.17 0.06
C HIS A 265 2.72 -7.06 0.10
N GLY A 266 2.61 -8.06 -0.76
CA GLY A 266 1.54 -9.06 -0.72
C GLY A 266 1.53 -9.89 0.56
N ALA A 267 2.70 -10.14 1.16
CA ALA A 267 2.85 -10.80 2.46
C ALA A 267 2.05 -10.08 3.58
N LEU A 268 1.84 -8.78 3.45
CA LEU A 268 1.15 -7.96 4.44
C LEU A 268 -0.36 -8.24 4.57
N ILE A 269 -0.94 -9.07 3.68
CA ILE A 269 -2.32 -9.53 3.86
C ILE A 269 -2.48 -10.30 5.17
N GLN A 270 -1.43 -11.04 5.60
CA GLN A 270 -1.41 -11.75 6.88
C GLN A 270 -1.36 -10.77 8.07
N ASN A 271 -0.65 -9.65 7.94
CA ASN A 271 -0.62 -8.60 8.95
C ASN A 271 -1.98 -7.88 9.04
N LEU A 272 -2.59 -7.59 7.87
CA LEU A 272 -3.91 -6.97 7.81
C LEU A 272 -4.99 -7.89 8.40
N ASN A 273 -4.88 -9.20 8.18
CA ASN A 273 -5.79 -10.20 8.76
C ASN A 273 -5.78 -10.22 10.29
N ASP A 274 -4.67 -9.88 10.92
CA ASP A 274 -4.54 -9.82 12.37
C ASP A 274 -5.03 -8.47 12.96
N VAL A 275 -5.39 -7.51 12.12
CA VAL A 275 -5.85 -6.20 12.59
C VAL A 275 -7.27 -6.30 13.10
N GLU A 276 -7.46 -5.94 14.36
CA GLU A 276 -8.78 -5.79 14.96
C GLU A 276 -9.39 -4.43 14.60
N GLY A 277 -10.25 -4.37 13.60
CA GLY A 277 -10.95 -3.16 13.18
C GLY A 277 -12.25 -3.48 12.45
N ASP A 278 -13.16 -2.53 12.41
CA ASP A 278 -14.38 -2.60 11.58
C ASP A 278 -14.10 -2.00 10.20
N VAL A 279 -13.36 -0.89 10.19
CA VAL A 279 -12.91 -0.17 8.99
C VAL A 279 -11.39 0.06 9.07
N VAL A 280 -10.68 -0.21 7.98
CA VAL A 280 -9.24 -0.04 7.89
C VAL A 280 -8.88 0.88 6.72
N PHE A 281 -8.26 2.02 7.01
CA PHE A 281 -7.64 2.88 6.01
C PHE A 281 -6.23 2.39 5.71
N ILE A 282 -5.88 2.22 4.44
CA ILE A 282 -4.53 1.84 4.00
C ILE A 282 -3.92 2.99 3.21
N LYS A 283 -2.70 3.38 3.56
CA LYS A 283 -1.93 4.43 2.87
C LYS A 283 -0.44 4.18 3.04
N ASN A 284 0.34 4.39 2.00
CA ASN A 284 1.80 4.23 2.06
C ASN A 284 2.45 5.29 2.96
N ILE A 285 3.53 4.89 3.66
CA ILE A 285 4.27 5.74 4.61
C ILE A 285 4.77 7.05 3.99
N ASP A 286 5.12 7.06 2.73
CA ASP A 286 5.75 8.20 2.05
C ASP A 286 4.76 9.14 1.32
N ASN A 287 3.46 8.82 1.31
CA ASN A 287 2.44 9.69 0.71
C ASN A 287 1.82 10.60 1.77
N VAL A 288 2.54 11.61 2.17
CA VAL A 288 2.14 12.59 3.21
C VAL A 288 2.46 14.01 2.77
N VAL A 289 1.73 14.98 3.31
CA VAL A 289 1.92 16.41 3.06
C VAL A 289 1.91 17.19 4.38
N PRO A 290 2.46 18.43 4.44
CA PRO A 290 2.36 19.27 5.62
C PRO A 290 0.91 19.68 5.94
N ASP A 291 0.67 20.18 7.16
CA ASP A 291 -0.67 20.44 7.71
C ASP A 291 -1.52 21.40 6.84
N ASN A 292 -0.90 22.42 6.26
CA ASN A 292 -1.56 23.40 5.39
C ASN A 292 -2.11 22.79 4.08
N LEU A 293 -1.65 21.60 3.69
CA LEU A 293 -2.07 20.91 2.47
C LEU A 293 -2.90 19.64 2.75
N LYS A 294 -3.13 19.27 4.02
CA LYS A 294 -3.88 18.05 4.39
C LYS A 294 -5.38 18.11 4.08
N GLY A 295 -5.95 19.29 3.81
CA GLY A 295 -7.38 19.47 3.64
C GLY A 295 -8.01 18.52 2.63
N ASP A 296 -7.42 18.42 1.44
CA ASP A 296 -7.91 17.52 0.38
C ASP A 296 -7.79 16.05 0.78
N THR A 297 -6.65 15.64 1.38
CA THR A 297 -6.45 14.29 1.89
C THR A 297 -7.53 13.93 2.90
N VAL A 298 -7.74 14.77 3.91
CA VAL A 298 -8.73 14.52 4.98
C VAL A 298 -10.15 14.41 4.41
N THR A 299 -10.55 15.36 3.57
CA THR A 299 -11.90 15.36 2.98
C THR A 299 -12.14 14.13 2.12
N ASN A 300 -11.18 13.75 1.27
CA ASN A 300 -11.36 12.60 0.38
C ASN A 300 -11.24 11.27 1.14
N LYS A 301 -10.42 11.17 2.19
CA LYS A 301 -10.40 9.99 3.07
C LYS A 301 -11.76 9.79 3.77
N LYS A 302 -12.36 10.84 4.31
CA LYS A 302 -13.71 10.79 4.89
C LYS A 302 -14.77 10.40 3.85
N LEU A 303 -14.65 10.93 2.63
CA LEU A 303 -15.53 10.56 1.52
C LEU A 303 -15.46 9.05 1.21
N LEU A 304 -14.24 8.51 1.04
CA LEU A 304 -14.06 7.07 0.79
C LEU A 304 -14.61 6.23 1.95
N GLY A 305 -14.42 6.66 3.19
CA GLY A 305 -15.01 6.04 4.39
C GLY A 305 -16.53 6.03 4.36
N GLY A 306 -17.14 7.15 4.01
CA GLY A 306 -18.60 7.27 3.89
C GLY A 306 -19.20 6.39 2.80
N ILE A 307 -18.55 6.31 1.64
CA ILE A 307 -18.94 5.39 0.55
C ILE A 307 -18.85 3.94 1.03
N LEU A 308 -17.75 3.55 1.69
CA LEU A 308 -17.61 2.20 2.23
C LEU A 308 -18.76 1.85 3.20
N VAL A 309 -19.02 2.71 4.17
CA VAL A 309 -20.09 2.47 5.18
C VAL A 309 -21.46 2.37 4.51
N HIS A 310 -21.75 3.23 3.52
CA HIS A 310 -22.96 3.16 2.73
C HIS A 310 -23.14 1.81 2.04
N LEU A 311 -22.11 1.36 1.33
CA LEU A 311 -22.12 0.07 0.62
C LEU A 311 -22.24 -1.11 1.58
N GLN A 312 -21.52 -1.08 2.73
CA GLN A 312 -21.64 -2.12 3.75
C GLN A 312 -23.05 -2.24 4.32
N LYS A 313 -23.70 -1.12 4.66
CA LYS A 313 -25.06 -1.13 5.20
C LYS A 313 -26.02 -1.81 4.24
N ARG A 314 -25.94 -1.51 2.95
CA ARG A 314 -26.79 -2.13 1.93
C ARG A 314 -26.47 -3.60 1.74
N THR A 315 -25.20 -3.94 1.62
CA THR A 315 -24.75 -5.33 1.50
C THR A 315 -25.23 -6.18 2.68
N PHE A 316 -25.10 -5.66 3.89
CA PHE A 316 -25.49 -6.37 5.12
C PHE A 316 -27.02 -6.53 5.21
N ALA A 317 -27.78 -5.51 4.80
CA ALA A 317 -29.23 -5.62 4.72
C ALA A 317 -29.67 -6.71 3.73
N TYR A 318 -29.05 -6.78 2.55
CA TYR A 318 -29.35 -7.82 1.56
C TYR A 318 -28.99 -9.22 2.07
N LEU A 319 -27.82 -9.39 2.68
CA LEU A 319 -27.43 -10.69 3.25
C LEU A 319 -28.37 -11.14 4.37
N SER A 320 -28.85 -10.21 5.21
CA SER A 320 -29.87 -10.50 6.23
C SER A 320 -31.19 -10.95 5.62
N VAL A 321 -31.65 -10.29 4.56
CA VAL A 321 -32.86 -10.71 3.82
C VAL A 321 -32.71 -12.10 3.24
N LEU A 322 -31.52 -12.43 2.68
CA LEU A 322 -31.25 -13.77 2.16
C LEU A 322 -31.24 -14.85 3.26
N ASP A 323 -30.97 -14.51 4.53
CA ASP A 323 -31.00 -15.47 5.66
C ASP A 323 -32.43 -15.74 6.13
N GLU A 324 -33.39 -14.83 5.92
CA GLU A 324 -34.75 -14.89 6.48
C GLU A 324 -35.75 -15.68 5.63
N ASP A 325 -35.37 -16.46 4.65
CA ASP A 325 -36.28 -17.32 3.83
C ASP A 325 -37.65 -16.65 3.54
N GLY A 326 -37.68 -15.56 2.80
CA GLY A 326 -38.94 -14.82 2.53
C GLY A 326 -38.79 -13.77 1.43
N TYR A 327 -37.71 -13.83 0.69
CA TYR A 327 -37.37 -12.91 -0.41
C TYR A 327 -38.26 -13.17 -1.65
N SER A 328 -38.61 -12.09 -2.32
CA SER A 328 -39.30 -12.14 -3.62
C SER A 328 -38.26 -12.08 -4.76
N ARG A 329 -38.63 -12.58 -5.94
CA ARG A 329 -37.79 -12.41 -7.15
C ARG A 329 -37.40 -10.95 -7.38
N LYS A 330 -38.32 -10.01 -7.17
CA LYS A 330 -38.03 -8.58 -7.30
C LYS A 330 -36.88 -8.11 -6.38
N GLN A 331 -36.82 -8.61 -5.14
CA GLN A 331 -35.70 -8.29 -4.22
C GLN A 331 -34.40 -8.91 -4.70
N LEU A 332 -34.41 -10.14 -5.23
CA LEU A 332 -33.22 -10.76 -5.83
C LEU A 332 -32.73 -9.96 -7.04
N ASP A 333 -33.62 -9.50 -7.92
CA ASP A 333 -33.27 -8.67 -9.07
C ASP A 333 -32.70 -7.31 -8.64
N GLU A 334 -33.18 -6.72 -7.53
CA GLU A 334 -32.61 -5.51 -6.93
C GLU A 334 -31.20 -5.76 -6.40
N MET A 335 -30.93 -6.91 -5.76
CA MET A 335 -29.60 -7.29 -5.30
C MET A 335 -28.64 -7.51 -6.47
N VAL A 336 -29.11 -8.10 -7.58
CA VAL A 336 -28.31 -8.20 -8.82
C VAL A 336 -27.96 -6.84 -9.36
N TYR A 337 -28.94 -5.92 -9.43
CA TYR A 337 -28.69 -4.55 -9.88
C TYR A 337 -27.65 -3.84 -9.01
N PHE A 338 -27.72 -3.98 -7.68
CA PHE A 338 -26.74 -3.45 -6.74
C PHE A 338 -25.34 -4.03 -6.99
N LEU A 339 -25.24 -5.37 -7.13
CA LEU A 339 -24.00 -6.05 -7.39
C LEU A 339 -23.34 -5.59 -8.70
N GLU A 340 -24.14 -5.44 -9.76
CA GLU A 340 -23.62 -5.06 -11.07
C GLU A 340 -23.33 -3.56 -11.22
N LYS A 341 -24.12 -2.70 -10.60
CA LYS A 341 -24.02 -1.25 -10.82
C LYS A 341 -23.21 -0.53 -9.76
N GLU A 342 -23.30 -0.97 -8.50
CA GLU A 342 -22.60 -0.29 -7.40
C GLU A 342 -21.33 -1.03 -6.96
N LEU A 343 -21.30 -2.38 -7.03
CA LEU A 343 -20.10 -3.16 -6.76
C LEU A 343 -19.34 -3.57 -8.03
N CYS A 344 -19.81 -3.15 -9.20
CA CYS A 344 -19.18 -3.42 -10.51
C CYS A 344 -18.83 -4.90 -10.75
N CYS A 345 -19.59 -5.84 -10.18
CA CYS A 345 -19.41 -7.27 -10.40
C CYS A 345 -20.52 -7.80 -11.32
N LYS A 346 -20.19 -8.13 -12.56
CA LYS A 346 -21.14 -8.53 -13.59
C LYS A 346 -20.95 -9.98 -14.00
N ARG A 347 -22.04 -10.68 -14.33
CA ARG A 347 -22.04 -12.02 -14.86
C ARG A 347 -23.03 -12.12 -16.03
N GLU A 348 -22.60 -12.71 -17.15
CA GLU A 348 -23.51 -13.06 -18.23
C GLU A 348 -24.48 -14.17 -17.79
N GLY A 349 -25.73 -14.12 -18.26
CA GLY A 349 -26.76 -15.15 -17.97
C GLY A 349 -27.26 -15.16 -16.54
N VAL A 350 -26.98 -14.15 -15.70
CA VAL A 350 -27.48 -14.10 -14.30
C VAL A 350 -29.02 -14.11 -14.24
N SER A 351 -29.70 -13.52 -15.22
CA SER A 351 -31.18 -13.51 -15.31
C SER A 351 -31.79 -14.88 -15.62
N GLU A 352 -30.99 -15.82 -16.11
CA GLU A 352 -31.41 -17.19 -16.45
C GLU A 352 -31.37 -18.14 -15.25
N LEU A 353 -30.75 -17.71 -14.14
CA LEU A 353 -30.69 -18.48 -12.91
C LEU A 353 -32.07 -18.58 -12.26
N ASP A 354 -32.40 -19.79 -11.80
CA ASP A 354 -33.54 -19.96 -10.89
C ASP A 354 -33.24 -19.30 -9.53
N ASP A 355 -34.28 -19.13 -8.71
CA ASP A 355 -34.14 -18.40 -7.45
C ASP A 355 -33.12 -19.02 -6.50
N ASN A 356 -32.98 -20.34 -6.42
CA ASN A 356 -32.02 -21.00 -5.55
C ASN A 356 -30.58 -20.76 -6.01
N ALA A 357 -30.32 -20.95 -7.29
CA ALA A 357 -29.00 -20.70 -7.88
C ALA A 357 -28.63 -19.21 -7.81
N LEU A 358 -29.62 -18.32 -7.94
CA LEU A 358 -29.42 -16.88 -7.81
C LEU A 358 -29.07 -16.48 -6.37
N VAL A 359 -29.76 -17.03 -5.38
CA VAL A 359 -29.46 -16.81 -3.95
C VAL A 359 -28.06 -17.28 -3.60
N GLU A 360 -27.64 -18.48 -4.05
CA GLU A 360 -26.29 -18.98 -3.83
C GLU A 360 -25.25 -18.05 -4.47
N TYR A 361 -25.47 -17.60 -5.70
CA TYR A 361 -24.62 -16.65 -6.39
C TYR A 361 -24.52 -15.32 -5.62
N LEU A 362 -25.64 -14.74 -5.21
CA LEU A 362 -25.67 -13.47 -4.47
C LEU A 362 -24.96 -13.59 -3.12
N ARG A 363 -25.20 -14.65 -2.34
CA ARG A 363 -24.49 -14.89 -1.09
C ARG A 363 -22.97 -14.96 -1.30
N LYS A 364 -22.53 -15.72 -2.28
CA LYS A 364 -21.12 -15.87 -2.61
C LYS A 364 -20.44 -14.56 -3.00
N LYS A 365 -21.17 -13.66 -3.70
CA LYS A 365 -20.63 -12.38 -4.17
C LYS A 365 -20.78 -11.24 -3.19
N LEU A 366 -21.83 -11.21 -2.38
CA LEU A 366 -22.06 -10.15 -1.39
C LEU A 366 -21.30 -10.37 -0.09
N ASN A 367 -21.16 -11.64 0.38
CA ASN A 367 -20.47 -11.95 1.63
C ASN A 367 -18.95 -12.02 1.44
N ARG A 368 -18.34 -10.86 1.15
CA ARG A 368 -16.91 -10.67 0.92
C ARG A 368 -16.42 -9.39 1.59
N PRO A 369 -15.13 -9.27 1.91
CA PRO A 369 -14.55 -7.99 2.27
C PRO A 369 -14.85 -6.94 1.18
N ILE A 370 -15.00 -5.68 1.57
CA ILE A 370 -15.25 -4.56 0.65
C ILE A 370 -14.08 -3.59 0.74
N ARG A 371 -13.60 -3.11 -0.40
CA ARG A 371 -12.66 -1.99 -0.45
C ARG A 371 -13.18 -0.88 -1.36
N VAL A 372 -13.00 0.36 -0.92
CA VAL A 372 -13.19 1.57 -1.72
C VAL A 372 -11.83 2.20 -1.94
N CYS A 373 -11.44 2.39 -3.20
CA CYS A 373 -10.10 2.84 -3.55
C CYS A 373 -10.19 4.19 -4.28
N GLY A 374 -9.48 5.19 -3.76
CA GLY A 374 -9.27 6.44 -4.47
C GLY A 374 -8.43 6.22 -5.71
N MET A 375 -8.85 6.82 -6.83
CA MET A 375 -8.12 6.82 -8.09
C MET A 375 -7.87 8.25 -8.52
N VAL A 376 -6.64 8.57 -8.88
CA VAL A 376 -6.25 9.89 -9.38
C VAL A 376 -6.09 9.88 -10.89
N LYS A 377 -6.25 11.03 -11.54
CA LYS A 377 -5.99 11.15 -12.98
C LYS A 377 -4.53 10.79 -13.28
N ASN A 378 -4.34 9.99 -14.33
CA ASN A 378 -3.02 9.57 -14.76
C ASN A 378 -2.25 10.74 -15.36
N VAL A 379 -1.11 11.06 -14.75
CA VAL A 379 -0.18 12.12 -15.20
C VAL A 379 1.19 11.55 -15.59
N GLY A 380 1.26 10.25 -15.83
CA GLY A 380 2.50 9.56 -16.25
C GLY A 380 3.31 8.96 -15.10
N GLU A 381 2.75 8.88 -13.89
CA GLU A 381 3.41 8.21 -12.77
C GLU A 381 3.48 6.69 -12.98
N PRO A 382 4.61 6.05 -12.62
CA PRO A 382 4.72 4.59 -12.69
C PRO A 382 3.94 3.92 -11.56
N GLY A 383 3.22 2.83 -11.87
CA GLY A 383 2.49 2.01 -10.90
C GLY A 383 1.28 1.34 -11.49
N GLY A 384 0.39 0.86 -10.62
CA GLY A 384 -0.81 0.14 -11.01
C GLY A 384 -1.97 1.06 -11.41
N GLY A 385 -2.85 0.54 -12.24
CA GLY A 385 -4.08 1.21 -12.68
C GLY A 385 -5.34 0.39 -12.41
N PRO A 386 -6.51 1.04 -12.51
CA PRO A 386 -7.81 0.40 -12.34
C PRO A 386 -8.27 -0.28 -13.65
N PHE A 387 -8.70 -1.54 -13.55
CA PHE A 387 -9.16 -2.34 -14.69
C PHE A 387 -10.42 -3.13 -14.39
N LEU A 388 -11.18 -3.45 -15.43
CA LEU A 388 -12.22 -4.47 -15.45
C LEU A 388 -11.57 -5.77 -15.99
N THR A 389 -11.66 -6.85 -15.23
CA THR A 389 -11.03 -8.15 -15.56
C THR A 389 -12.05 -9.28 -15.53
N TYR A 390 -11.82 -10.28 -16.36
CA TYR A 390 -12.56 -11.54 -16.31
C TYR A 390 -11.99 -12.42 -15.20
N ASN A 391 -12.86 -12.89 -14.31
CA ASN A 391 -12.52 -13.82 -13.23
C ASN A 391 -12.75 -15.28 -13.68
N GLU A 392 -12.16 -16.24 -12.98
CA GLU A 392 -12.28 -17.68 -13.29
C GLU A 392 -13.73 -18.17 -13.25
N ASP A 393 -14.59 -17.58 -12.42
CA ASP A 393 -16.01 -17.94 -12.30
C ASP A 393 -16.92 -17.29 -13.34
N GLY A 394 -16.34 -16.67 -14.36
CA GLY A 394 -17.06 -16.03 -15.47
C GLY A 394 -17.63 -14.65 -15.14
N THR A 395 -17.35 -14.10 -13.95
CA THR A 395 -17.72 -12.72 -13.64
C THR A 395 -16.68 -11.72 -14.15
N VAL A 396 -17.09 -10.47 -14.34
CA VAL A 396 -16.19 -9.34 -14.55
C VAL A 396 -16.24 -8.46 -13.32
N SER A 397 -15.08 -8.09 -12.79
CA SER A 397 -14.98 -7.19 -11.62
C SER A 397 -13.79 -6.23 -11.72
N LEU A 398 -13.75 -5.28 -10.80
CA LEU A 398 -12.70 -4.28 -10.72
C LEU A 398 -11.43 -4.84 -10.06
N GLN A 399 -10.28 -4.59 -10.69
CA GLN A 399 -8.96 -4.99 -10.19
C GLN A 399 -7.95 -3.85 -10.36
N ILE A 400 -6.97 -3.80 -9.46
CA ILE A 400 -5.79 -2.95 -9.59
C ILE A 400 -4.66 -3.81 -10.16
N LEU A 401 -4.12 -3.44 -11.32
CA LEU A 401 -3.06 -4.18 -12.00
C LEU A 401 -1.82 -3.35 -12.21
N GLU A 402 -0.67 -3.98 -12.00
CA GLU A 402 0.65 -3.47 -12.38
C GLU A 402 0.99 -3.86 -13.83
N SER A 403 1.89 -3.11 -14.47
CA SER A 403 2.30 -3.38 -15.86
C SER A 403 2.85 -4.79 -16.08
N SER A 404 3.50 -5.37 -15.07
CA SER A 404 4.05 -6.74 -15.08
C SER A 404 2.99 -7.84 -15.15
N GLN A 405 1.73 -7.53 -14.80
CA GLN A 405 0.61 -8.48 -14.80
C GLN A 405 -0.15 -8.50 -16.14
N ILE A 406 0.26 -7.66 -17.08
CA ILE A 406 -0.39 -7.49 -18.39
C ILE A 406 0.44 -8.16 -19.47
N ASP A 407 -0.20 -8.97 -20.31
CA ASP A 407 0.47 -9.60 -21.45
C ASP A 407 0.94 -8.56 -22.46
N SER A 408 2.24 -8.32 -22.49
CA SER A 408 2.88 -7.38 -23.41
C SER A 408 2.79 -7.81 -24.90
N ASN A 409 2.45 -9.07 -25.17
CA ASN A 409 2.24 -9.57 -26.54
C ASN A 409 0.81 -9.33 -27.01
N ASN A 410 -0.13 -9.00 -26.14
CA ASN A 410 -1.50 -8.66 -26.50
C ASN A 410 -1.61 -7.14 -26.73
N ALA A 411 -1.69 -6.73 -27.99
CA ALA A 411 -1.73 -5.32 -28.37
C ALA A 411 -2.95 -4.56 -27.80
N GLU A 412 -4.10 -5.24 -27.61
CA GLU A 412 -5.31 -4.64 -27.03
C GLU A 412 -5.11 -4.36 -25.55
N TYR A 413 -4.48 -5.29 -24.79
CA TYR A 413 -4.20 -5.11 -23.38
C TYR A 413 -3.15 -4.01 -23.15
N VAL A 414 -2.10 -3.99 -23.96
CA VAL A 414 -1.09 -2.92 -23.93
C VAL A 414 -1.71 -1.55 -24.23
N LYS A 415 -2.63 -1.49 -25.19
CA LYS A 415 -3.37 -0.27 -25.51
C LYS A 415 -4.25 0.16 -24.34
N ALA A 416 -5.06 -0.74 -23.77
CA ALA A 416 -5.92 -0.46 -22.62
C ALA A 416 -5.11 0.07 -21.42
N PHE A 417 -3.92 -0.50 -21.18
CA PHE A 417 -3.03 -0.03 -20.11
C PHE A 417 -2.51 1.40 -20.38
N LYS A 418 -2.07 1.68 -21.60
CA LYS A 418 -1.52 2.99 -21.97
C LYS A 418 -2.57 4.09 -22.02
N GLU A 419 -3.79 3.76 -22.40
CA GLU A 419 -4.93 4.68 -22.51
C GLU A 419 -5.71 4.82 -21.19
N GLY A 420 -5.30 4.13 -20.13
CA GLY A 420 -5.90 4.23 -18.81
C GLY A 420 -5.91 5.67 -18.30
N THR A 421 -7.10 6.18 -17.99
CA THR A 421 -7.32 7.58 -17.60
C THR A 421 -6.95 7.87 -16.14
N HIS A 422 -6.83 6.82 -15.33
CA HIS A 422 -6.60 6.92 -13.90
C HIS A 422 -5.49 5.97 -13.46
N PHE A 423 -4.97 6.27 -12.28
CA PHE A 423 -3.85 5.59 -11.63
C PHE A 423 -4.19 5.31 -10.17
N ASN A 424 -3.64 4.24 -9.60
CA ASN A 424 -3.81 3.86 -8.20
C ASN A 424 -2.77 4.53 -7.28
N PRO A 425 -3.16 5.52 -6.46
CA PRO A 425 -2.25 6.18 -5.52
C PRO A 425 -1.98 5.36 -4.25
N VAL A 426 -2.58 4.18 -4.11
CA VAL A 426 -2.65 3.38 -2.88
C VAL A 426 -3.36 4.15 -1.75
N ASP A 427 -4.61 4.51 -2.02
CA ASP A 427 -5.50 5.22 -1.12
C ASP A 427 -6.78 4.40 -0.94
N LEU A 428 -6.79 3.48 0.04
CA LEU A 428 -7.84 2.50 0.23
C LEU A 428 -8.52 2.66 1.58
N VAL A 429 -9.81 2.33 1.62
CA VAL A 429 -10.56 2.06 2.84
C VAL A 429 -11.27 0.72 2.72
N CYS A 430 -11.17 -0.12 3.75
CA CYS A 430 -11.54 -1.53 3.73
C CYS A 430 -12.51 -1.86 4.86
N GLY A 431 -13.57 -2.60 4.55
CA GLY A 431 -14.44 -3.27 5.52
C GLY A 431 -14.06 -4.75 5.59
N ILE A 432 -13.57 -5.19 6.73
CA ILE A 432 -12.99 -6.53 6.94
C ILE A 432 -13.82 -7.42 7.87
N ARG A 433 -15.09 -7.04 8.12
CA ARG A 433 -16.05 -7.85 8.89
C ARG A 433 -17.27 -8.18 8.05
N ASP A 434 -17.84 -9.36 8.31
CA ASP A 434 -19.09 -9.79 7.72
C ASP A 434 -20.31 -9.06 8.37
N TYR A 435 -21.51 -9.28 7.83
CA TYR A 435 -22.76 -8.70 8.32
C TYR A 435 -23.18 -9.19 9.72
N ARG A 436 -22.56 -10.23 10.25
CA ARG A 436 -22.73 -10.75 11.62
C ARG A 436 -21.68 -10.20 12.58
N GLY A 437 -20.73 -9.38 12.09
CA GLY A 437 -19.65 -8.79 12.87
C GLY A 437 -18.41 -9.68 13.03
N ASN A 438 -18.36 -10.85 12.40
CA ASN A 438 -17.18 -11.71 12.41
C ASN A 438 -16.11 -11.15 11.49
N ALA A 439 -14.83 -11.31 11.85
CA ALA A 439 -13.74 -11.00 10.95
C ALA A 439 -13.71 -11.99 9.78
N PHE A 440 -13.52 -11.51 8.56
CA PHE A 440 -13.16 -12.37 7.44
C PHE A 440 -11.75 -12.93 7.63
N HIS A 441 -11.52 -14.17 7.19
CA HIS A 441 -10.17 -14.69 7.02
C HIS A 441 -9.64 -14.21 5.65
N LEU A 442 -8.92 -13.09 5.66
CA LEU A 442 -8.54 -12.36 4.44
C LEU A 442 -7.72 -13.20 3.44
N PRO A 443 -6.86 -14.16 3.87
CA PRO A 443 -6.15 -15.04 2.95
C PRO A 443 -7.03 -15.88 2.03
N ASP A 444 -8.29 -16.15 2.41
CA ASP A 444 -9.24 -16.92 1.59
C ASP A 444 -9.71 -16.17 0.34
N PHE A 445 -9.43 -14.86 0.27
CA PHE A 445 -9.83 -13.96 -0.81
C PHE A 445 -8.66 -13.55 -1.72
N VAL A 446 -7.53 -14.25 -1.63
CA VAL A 446 -6.32 -14.01 -2.43
C VAL A 446 -6.39 -14.82 -3.72
N ASP A 447 -6.14 -14.18 -4.86
CA ASP A 447 -5.84 -14.89 -6.11
C ASP A 447 -4.35 -15.23 -6.19
N HIS A 448 -4.01 -16.46 -5.84
CA HIS A 448 -2.65 -16.96 -5.84
C HIS A 448 -2.00 -17.06 -7.23
N ASN A 449 -2.77 -16.90 -8.31
CA ASN A 449 -2.27 -16.91 -9.69
C ASN A 449 -1.75 -15.54 -10.15
N THR A 450 -1.74 -14.53 -9.29
CA THR A 450 -1.36 -13.15 -9.62
C THR A 450 -0.04 -12.69 -9.02
N GLY A 451 0.77 -13.60 -8.51
CA GLY A 451 2.15 -13.32 -8.13
C GLY A 451 3.03 -13.03 -9.35
N PHE A 452 4.28 -12.71 -9.15
CA PHE A 452 5.24 -12.55 -10.22
C PHE A 452 6.66 -12.98 -9.84
N ILE A 453 7.49 -13.25 -10.86
CA ILE A 453 8.88 -13.66 -10.68
C ILE A 453 9.78 -12.53 -11.17
N SER A 454 10.68 -12.07 -10.28
CA SER A 454 11.66 -11.04 -10.59
C SER A 454 13.08 -11.60 -10.59
N SER A 455 13.92 -11.10 -11.50
CA SER A 455 15.35 -11.40 -11.48
C SER A 455 16.05 -10.52 -10.47
N LYS A 456 16.87 -11.13 -9.62
CA LYS A 456 17.68 -10.47 -8.58
C LYS A 456 19.09 -11.04 -8.62
N SER A 457 19.95 -10.51 -7.76
CA SER A 457 21.30 -11.06 -7.53
C SER A 457 21.63 -11.08 -6.04
N LYS A 458 22.48 -12.02 -5.64
CA LYS A 458 23.10 -12.09 -4.30
C LYS A 458 24.56 -12.52 -4.46
N ASN A 459 25.49 -11.75 -3.91
CA ASN A 459 26.92 -12.01 -3.99
C ASN A 459 27.41 -12.27 -5.44
N GLY A 460 26.90 -11.48 -6.40
CA GLY A 460 27.23 -11.62 -7.84
C GLY A 460 26.56 -12.79 -8.56
N LYS A 461 25.82 -13.64 -7.87
CA LYS A 461 25.07 -14.76 -8.47
C LYS A 461 23.64 -14.32 -8.80
N GLN A 462 23.20 -14.64 -10.02
CA GLN A 462 21.82 -14.38 -10.45
C GLN A 462 20.86 -15.38 -9.80
N LEU A 463 19.66 -14.89 -9.43
CA LEU A 463 18.59 -15.70 -8.89
C LEU A 463 17.22 -15.17 -9.36
N LYS A 464 16.20 -16.01 -9.24
CA LYS A 464 14.80 -15.63 -9.37
C LYS A 464 14.16 -15.57 -8.00
N ALA A 465 13.45 -14.47 -7.73
CA ALA A 465 12.65 -14.27 -6.53
C ALA A 465 11.16 -14.26 -6.91
N LEU A 466 10.36 -14.98 -6.15
CA LEU A 466 8.92 -14.99 -6.28
C LEU A 466 8.35 -13.90 -5.35
N GLU A 467 7.47 -13.08 -5.89
CA GLU A 467 6.71 -12.10 -5.12
C GLU A 467 5.25 -12.55 -5.07
N LEU A 468 4.68 -12.56 -3.86
CA LEU A 468 3.29 -12.91 -3.62
C LEU A 468 2.36 -11.91 -4.30
N PRO A 469 1.08 -12.27 -4.55
CA PRO A 469 0.08 -11.33 -5.05
C PRO A 469 0.06 -10.07 -4.21
N GLY A 470 0.29 -8.89 -4.84
CA GLY A 470 0.44 -7.62 -4.11
C GLY A 470 -0.76 -7.28 -3.25
N LEU A 471 -0.56 -6.61 -2.11
CA LEU A 471 -1.59 -6.35 -1.09
C LEU A 471 -2.87 -5.74 -1.67
N TRP A 472 -2.73 -4.71 -2.51
CA TRP A 472 -3.86 -4.04 -3.18
C TRP A 472 -4.13 -4.54 -4.60
N ASN A 473 -3.40 -5.56 -5.05
CA ASN A 473 -3.61 -6.25 -6.33
C ASN A 473 -4.30 -7.60 -6.08
N GLY A 474 -3.65 -8.70 -6.40
CA GLY A 474 -4.20 -10.04 -6.27
C GLY A 474 -4.51 -10.51 -4.85
N ALA A 475 -3.88 -9.94 -3.80
CA ALA A 475 -4.24 -10.28 -2.43
C ALA A 475 -5.65 -9.80 -2.02
N MET A 476 -6.22 -8.85 -2.76
CA MET A 476 -7.60 -8.38 -2.59
C MET A 476 -8.45 -8.65 -3.85
N SER A 477 -8.10 -9.66 -4.64
CA SER A 477 -8.77 -9.97 -5.90
C SER A 477 -10.24 -10.33 -5.72
N ASP A 478 -10.54 -11.18 -4.74
CA ASP A 478 -11.90 -11.64 -4.46
C ASP A 478 -12.69 -10.71 -3.51
N TRP A 479 -12.23 -9.47 -3.33
CA TRP A 479 -12.95 -8.46 -2.58
C TRP A 479 -13.96 -7.72 -3.47
N ASN A 480 -15.07 -7.29 -2.88
CA ASN A 480 -15.93 -6.29 -3.52
C ASN A 480 -15.16 -4.98 -3.62
N THR A 481 -14.91 -4.51 -4.83
CA THR A 481 -14.04 -3.35 -5.11
C THR A 481 -14.83 -2.23 -5.76
N VAL A 482 -14.69 -1.01 -5.24
CA VAL A 482 -15.23 0.21 -5.84
C VAL A 482 -14.14 1.23 -6.01
N PHE A 483 -14.01 1.80 -7.20
CA PHE A 483 -13.08 2.89 -7.50
C PHE A 483 -13.79 4.23 -7.48
N VAL A 484 -13.15 5.23 -6.89
CA VAL A 484 -13.70 6.59 -6.74
C VAL A 484 -12.66 7.60 -7.20
N GLU A 485 -13.04 8.53 -8.08
CA GLU A 485 -12.15 9.62 -8.47
C GLU A 485 -11.88 10.54 -7.28
N VAL A 486 -10.60 10.77 -7.00
CA VAL A 486 -10.10 11.72 -5.99
C VAL A 486 -9.11 12.69 -6.64
N PRO A 487 -8.96 13.91 -6.10
CA PRO A 487 -8.03 14.89 -6.66
C PRO A 487 -6.57 14.41 -6.63
N LEU A 488 -5.77 14.81 -7.62
CA LEU A 488 -4.34 14.52 -7.68
C LEU A 488 -3.59 15.05 -6.44
N SER A 489 -4.07 16.10 -5.82
CA SER A 489 -3.53 16.66 -4.56
C SER A 489 -3.51 15.68 -3.37
N THR A 490 -4.23 14.55 -3.47
CA THR A 490 -4.16 13.46 -2.46
C THR A 490 -2.95 12.53 -2.65
N PHE A 491 -2.20 12.69 -3.74
CA PHE A 491 -1.08 11.80 -4.10
C PHE A 491 0.23 12.56 -4.24
N ASN A 492 1.02 12.54 -3.18
CA ASN A 492 2.30 13.26 -3.07
C ASN A 492 3.39 12.34 -2.48
N PRO A 493 3.76 11.25 -3.17
CA PRO A 493 4.75 10.32 -2.66
C PRO A 493 6.17 10.89 -2.78
N VAL A 494 7.00 10.57 -1.80
CA VAL A 494 8.44 10.86 -1.83
C VAL A 494 9.20 9.61 -2.28
N LYS A 495 9.55 9.53 -3.56
CA LYS A 495 10.30 8.42 -4.15
C LYS A 495 11.81 8.65 -4.13
N THR A 496 12.23 9.89 -4.37
CA THR A 496 13.61 10.36 -4.30
C THR A 496 13.74 11.48 -3.26
N VAL A 497 14.95 11.78 -2.80
CA VAL A 497 15.15 12.88 -1.83
C VAL A 497 14.78 14.24 -2.41
N ASN A 498 14.94 14.45 -3.71
CA ASN A 498 14.58 15.70 -4.37
C ASN A 498 13.06 15.92 -4.47
N ASP A 499 12.24 14.86 -4.32
CA ASP A 499 10.79 15.04 -4.23
C ASP A 499 10.39 15.91 -3.03
N LEU A 500 11.22 15.95 -1.98
CA LEU A 500 11.03 16.85 -0.83
C LEU A 500 11.18 18.35 -1.18
N LEU A 501 11.70 18.68 -2.37
CA LEU A 501 11.81 20.05 -2.87
C LEU A 501 10.54 20.51 -3.61
N ARG A 502 9.61 19.60 -3.88
CA ARG A 502 8.35 19.95 -4.54
C ARG A 502 7.51 20.85 -3.62
N PRO A 503 6.69 21.77 -4.18
CA PRO A 503 5.83 22.67 -3.40
C PRO A 503 4.94 21.94 -2.39
N GLU A 504 4.53 20.70 -2.70
CA GLU A 504 3.68 19.86 -1.86
C GLU A 504 4.37 19.38 -0.57
N HIS A 505 5.69 19.57 -0.46
CA HIS A 505 6.49 19.18 0.70
C HIS A 505 7.20 20.37 1.41
N GLN A 506 6.90 21.62 0.96
CA GLN A 506 7.55 22.84 1.48
C GLN A 506 6.63 23.67 2.38
#